data_dab27e55e2906dcb9dbc515b2b078e9e
#
_entry.id   dab27e55e2906dcb9dbc515b2b078e9e
#
_cell.length_a   1.000
_cell.length_b   1.000
_cell.length_c   1.000
_cell.angle_alpha   90.00
_cell.angle_beta   90.00
_cell.angle_gamma   90.00
#
_symmetry.space_group_name_H-M   'P 1'
#
loop_
_entity.id
_entity.type
_entity.pdbx_description
1 polymer ?
#
loop_
_entity_poly.entity_id
_entity_poly.type
_entity_poly.pdbx_seq_one_letter_code
_entity_poly.pdbx_strand_id
1 'polypeptide(L)'
;MCIRDRLTTVNITKLINEGQLDAGIAATPLGMDTILELPLYHEPFVAYIPNSNPLKSLDHIEIDDLDSTDILVLEDGHCFRDHVLNLCQVNSLSSNRFDLKSGSFETLIKLADEGLGMTLLPYLNADSMTTEKKKNLKFFQDPAPAREVSLIHSKSKLKLPVINALKSSISSIIRAAINFGDIKVISPRKI
;
A
#
# COMPACT_ATOMS: atom_id res chain seq x y z
N MET A 1 7.96 28.13 -1.98
CA MET A 1 8.87 26.95 -2.11
C MET A 1 8.01 25.71 -1.93
N CYS A 2 7.93 24.83 -2.95
CA CYS A 2 7.22 23.55 -2.81
C CYS A 2 8.18 22.54 -2.21
N ILE A 3 7.85 22.01 -1.03
CA ILE A 3 8.58 20.92 -0.39
C ILE A 3 7.83 19.63 -0.70
N ARG A 4 8.56 18.63 -1.19
CA ARG A 4 8.03 17.30 -1.45
C ARG A 4 8.88 16.28 -0.67
N ASP A 5 8.27 15.71 0.36
CA ASP A 5 8.90 14.72 1.23
C ASP A 5 8.14 13.39 1.21
N ARG A 6 8.84 12.32 1.58
CA ARG A 6 8.23 11.03 1.87
C ARG A 6 8.22 10.84 3.38
N LEU A 7 7.02 10.70 3.92
CA LEU A 7 6.77 10.62 5.37
C LEU A 7 5.82 9.45 5.65
N THR A 8 5.83 8.98 6.89
CA THR A 8 4.81 8.05 7.37
C THR A 8 3.46 8.74 7.46
N THR A 9 2.36 7.99 7.39
CA THR A 9 0.99 8.55 7.48
C THR A 9 0.81 9.34 8.77
N VAL A 10 1.34 8.85 9.89
CA VAL A 10 1.28 9.53 11.20
C VAL A 10 1.95 10.91 11.13
N ASN A 11 3.12 11.01 10.53
CA ASN A 11 3.83 12.28 10.38
C ASN A 11 3.10 13.24 9.42
N ILE A 12 2.56 12.73 8.31
CA ILE A 12 1.76 13.53 7.37
C ILE A 12 0.57 14.15 8.08
N THR A 13 -0.23 13.34 8.78
CA THR A 13 -1.43 13.82 9.48
C THR A 13 -1.11 14.81 10.58
N LYS A 14 -0.03 14.58 11.34
CA LYS A 14 0.48 15.51 12.35
C LYS A 14 0.81 16.87 11.73
N LEU A 15 1.64 16.90 10.69
CA LEU A 15 2.07 18.13 10.01
C LEU A 15 0.89 18.88 9.36
N ILE A 16 -0.10 18.18 8.84
CA ILE A 16 -1.34 18.78 8.33
C ILE A 16 -2.10 19.46 9.45
N ASN A 17 -2.30 18.80 10.59
CA ASN A 17 -3.00 19.36 11.74
C ASN A 17 -2.27 20.56 12.35
N GLU A 18 -0.94 20.54 12.39
CA GLU A 18 -0.09 21.65 12.84
C GLU A 18 -0.01 22.79 11.80
N GLY A 19 -0.52 22.56 10.60
CA GLY A 19 -0.51 23.54 9.52
C GLY A 19 0.86 23.75 8.85
N GLN A 20 1.76 22.83 9.05
CA GLN A 20 3.10 22.82 8.41
C GLN A 20 3.06 22.18 7.03
N LEU A 21 2.06 21.33 6.76
CA LEU A 21 1.83 20.70 5.47
C LEU A 21 0.42 21.08 4.97
N ASP A 22 0.30 21.46 3.71
CA ASP A 22 -0.98 21.84 3.10
C ASP A 22 -1.82 20.63 2.69
N ALA A 23 -1.17 19.58 2.17
CA ALA A 23 -1.81 18.35 1.75
C ALA A 23 -0.82 17.19 1.75
N GLY A 24 -1.33 15.95 1.78
CA GLY A 24 -0.56 14.72 1.67
C GLY A 24 -1.30 13.68 0.84
N ILE A 25 -0.59 12.66 0.40
CA ILE A 25 -1.18 11.46 -0.21
C ILE A 25 -1.01 10.32 0.79
N ALA A 26 -2.11 9.69 1.15
CA ALA A 26 -2.11 8.58 2.10
C ALA A 26 -3.16 7.53 1.71
N ALA A 27 -2.98 6.33 2.23
CA ALA A 27 -4.03 5.33 2.16
C ALA A 27 -5.14 5.64 3.17
N THR A 28 -6.39 5.49 2.78
CA THR A 28 -7.59 5.84 3.55
C THR A 28 -8.53 4.63 3.69
N PRO A 29 -9.50 4.66 4.62
CA PRO A 29 -9.84 5.75 5.52
C PRO A 29 -8.88 5.87 6.72
N LEU A 30 -8.64 7.12 7.19
CA LEU A 30 -7.87 7.41 8.40
C LEU A 30 -8.76 7.51 9.65
N GLY A 31 -10.03 7.86 9.45
CA GLY A 31 -11.01 8.05 10.53
C GLY A 31 -10.73 9.27 11.43
N MET A 32 -10.12 10.31 10.89
CA MET A 32 -9.75 11.54 11.61
C MET A 32 -10.69 12.67 11.27
N ASP A 33 -11.41 13.22 12.26
CA ASP A 33 -12.40 14.30 12.07
C ASP A 33 -11.80 15.62 11.59
N THR A 34 -10.52 15.85 11.80
CA THR A 34 -9.81 17.08 11.41
C THR A 34 -9.32 17.09 9.98
N ILE A 35 -9.34 15.94 9.31
CA ILE A 35 -8.79 15.73 7.97
C ILE A 35 -9.92 15.44 6.98
N LEU A 36 -9.86 16.05 5.80
CA LEU A 36 -10.67 15.68 4.65
C LEU A 36 -9.88 14.74 3.76
N GLU A 37 -10.55 13.70 3.31
CA GLU A 37 -10.04 12.66 2.43
C GLU A 37 -10.72 12.80 1.07
N LEU A 38 -9.93 13.00 0.03
CA LEU A 38 -10.41 13.11 -1.35
C LEU A 38 -9.89 11.91 -2.15
N PRO A 39 -10.69 10.88 -2.41
CA PRO A 39 -10.27 9.70 -3.13
C PRO A 39 -9.64 10.04 -4.48
N LEU A 40 -8.47 9.44 -4.75
CA LEU A 40 -7.72 9.58 -5.99
C LEU A 40 -7.87 8.32 -6.85
N TYR A 41 -7.57 7.16 -6.27
CA TYR A 41 -7.61 5.86 -6.94
C TYR A 41 -7.62 4.70 -5.95
N HIS A 42 -7.98 3.54 -6.44
CA HIS A 42 -7.77 2.28 -5.74
C HIS A 42 -6.53 1.60 -6.32
N GLU A 43 -5.65 1.12 -5.44
CA GLU A 43 -4.41 0.48 -5.82
C GLU A 43 -4.43 -0.99 -5.37
N PRO A 44 -4.44 -1.94 -6.32
CA PRO A 44 -4.40 -3.36 -6.00
C PRO A 44 -3.11 -3.76 -5.30
N PHE A 45 -3.20 -4.81 -4.49
CA PHE A 45 -2.05 -5.54 -3.98
C PHE A 45 -1.55 -6.52 -5.03
N VAL A 46 -0.24 -6.68 -5.09
CA VAL A 46 0.43 -7.68 -5.93
C VAL A 46 1.38 -8.47 -5.04
N ALA A 47 1.38 -9.78 -5.16
CA ALA A 47 2.30 -10.61 -4.42
C ALA A 47 3.65 -10.72 -5.16
N TYR A 48 4.74 -10.60 -4.41
CA TYR A 48 6.09 -10.93 -4.86
C TYR A 48 6.48 -12.28 -4.26
N ILE A 49 6.52 -13.32 -5.09
CA ILE A 49 6.66 -14.72 -4.70
C ILE A 49 7.96 -15.26 -5.27
N PRO A 50 8.96 -15.63 -4.42
CA PRO A 50 10.22 -16.20 -4.88
C PRO A 50 10.03 -17.60 -5.47
N ASN A 51 11.00 -18.05 -6.25
CA ASN A 51 10.95 -19.35 -6.92
C ASN A 51 10.88 -20.54 -5.95
N SER A 52 11.34 -20.38 -4.71
CA SER A 52 11.31 -21.39 -3.66
C SER A 52 9.92 -21.59 -3.03
N ASN A 53 8.99 -20.67 -3.25
CA ASN A 53 7.67 -20.70 -2.62
C ASN A 53 6.69 -21.53 -3.45
N PRO A 54 5.91 -22.46 -2.85
CA PRO A 54 4.95 -23.31 -3.56
C PRO A 54 3.91 -22.55 -4.39
N LEU A 55 3.48 -21.36 -3.90
CA LEU A 55 2.50 -20.51 -4.60
C LEU A 55 3.01 -19.98 -5.95
N LYS A 56 4.31 -20.12 -6.22
CA LYS A 56 4.92 -19.73 -7.49
C LYS A 56 4.32 -20.45 -8.70
N SER A 57 3.88 -21.69 -8.51
CA SER A 57 3.28 -22.53 -9.56
C SER A 57 1.87 -22.12 -9.96
N LEU A 58 1.18 -21.32 -9.14
CA LEU A 58 -0.18 -20.85 -9.42
C LEU A 58 -0.15 -19.73 -10.47
N ASP A 59 -1.18 -19.66 -11.32
CA ASP A 59 -1.35 -18.55 -12.26
C ASP A 59 -1.82 -17.28 -11.55
N HIS A 60 -2.78 -17.44 -10.63
CA HIS A 60 -3.33 -16.40 -9.74
C HIS A 60 -3.32 -16.92 -8.32
N ILE A 61 -3.36 -16.01 -7.37
CA ILE A 61 -3.46 -16.33 -5.94
C ILE A 61 -4.78 -15.81 -5.36
N GLU A 62 -5.25 -16.47 -4.32
CA GLU A 62 -6.40 -16.04 -3.52
C GLU A 62 -5.92 -15.49 -2.17
N ILE A 63 -6.82 -14.78 -1.47
CA ILE A 63 -6.48 -14.22 -0.14
C ILE A 63 -6.16 -15.35 0.85
N ASP A 64 -6.88 -16.48 0.75
CA ASP A 64 -6.73 -17.62 1.64
C ASP A 64 -5.38 -18.36 1.44
N ASP A 65 -4.76 -18.23 0.27
CA ASP A 65 -3.42 -18.77 0.02
C ASP A 65 -2.35 -18.12 0.90
N LEU A 66 -2.59 -16.87 1.32
CA LEU A 66 -1.65 -16.12 2.16
C LEU A 66 -1.44 -16.75 3.55
N ASP A 67 -2.42 -17.52 4.05
CA ASP A 67 -2.33 -18.17 5.35
C ASP A 67 -1.31 -19.33 5.37
N SER A 68 -0.99 -19.88 4.20
CA SER A 68 -0.10 -21.02 4.03
C SER A 68 1.37 -20.66 3.94
N THR A 69 1.75 -19.36 3.97
CA THR A 69 3.11 -18.92 3.66
C THR A 69 3.62 -17.86 4.63
N ASP A 70 4.93 -17.73 4.74
CA ASP A 70 5.56 -16.65 5.51
C ASP A 70 5.55 -15.36 4.72
N ILE A 71 4.93 -14.31 5.32
CA ILE A 71 4.79 -13.00 4.69
C ILE A 71 5.72 -12.01 5.38
N LEU A 72 6.62 -11.43 4.61
CA LEU A 72 7.49 -10.34 5.02
C LEU A 72 6.72 -9.02 4.94
N VAL A 73 6.71 -8.24 6.02
CA VAL A 73 5.95 -6.99 6.11
C VAL A 73 6.84 -5.83 6.49
N LEU A 74 6.40 -4.61 6.16
CA LEU A 74 7.08 -3.38 6.59
C LEU A 74 7.03 -3.22 8.11
N GLU A 75 7.94 -2.42 8.65
CA GLU A 75 7.94 -2.06 10.07
C GLU A 75 6.71 -1.27 10.49
N ASP A 76 6.53 -1.14 11.81
CA ASP A 76 5.42 -0.37 12.39
C ASP A 76 5.43 1.09 11.93
N GLY A 77 4.24 1.69 11.80
CA GLY A 77 4.05 3.06 11.34
C GLY A 77 3.86 3.22 9.82
N HIS A 78 4.01 2.15 9.05
CA HIS A 78 3.65 2.12 7.64
C HIS A 78 2.21 1.60 7.48
N CYS A 79 1.30 2.46 6.97
CA CYS A 79 -0.10 2.07 6.73
C CYS A 79 -0.24 0.82 5.82
N PHE A 80 0.72 0.57 4.96
CA PHE A 80 0.74 -0.62 4.10
C PHE A 80 0.86 -1.91 4.92
N ARG A 81 1.64 -1.92 6.01
CA ARG A 81 1.71 -3.03 6.96
C ARG A 81 0.32 -3.38 7.49
N ASP A 82 -0.42 -2.37 7.95
CA ASP A 82 -1.75 -2.58 8.54
C ASP A 82 -2.73 -3.16 7.52
N HIS A 83 -2.66 -2.72 6.27
CA HIS A 83 -3.44 -3.32 5.18
C HIS A 83 -3.11 -4.80 4.98
N VAL A 84 -1.81 -5.14 4.92
CA VAL A 84 -1.38 -6.54 4.76
C VAL A 84 -1.85 -7.41 5.92
N LEU A 85 -1.72 -6.92 7.16
CA LEU A 85 -2.20 -7.64 8.35
C LEU A 85 -3.71 -7.84 8.34
N ASN A 86 -4.48 -6.85 7.88
CA ASN A 86 -5.93 -6.98 7.75
C ASN A 86 -6.33 -7.92 6.63
N LEU A 87 -5.57 -7.95 5.53
CA LEU A 87 -5.82 -8.84 4.41
C LEU A 87 -5.64 -10.30 4.82
N CYS A 88 -4.60 -10.59 5.59
CA CYS A 88 -4.27 -11.94 6.04
C CYS A 88 -5.14 -12.43 7.19
N GLN A 89 -6.13 -11.69 7.68
CA GLN A 89 -6.99 -12.00 8.84
C GLN A 89 -6.21 -12.48 10.08
N VAL A 90 -4.95 -12.07 10.22
CA VAL A 90 -4.02 -12.61 11.19
C VAL A 90 -4.33 -12.09 12.58
N ASN A 91 -5.28 -12.74 13.26
CA ASN A 91 -5.39 -12.68 14.72
C ASN A 91 -4.30 -13.50 15.44
N SER A 92 -3.48 -14.22 14.67
CA SER A 92 -2.38 -15.03 15.17
C SER A 92 -1.16 -14.85 14.27
N LEU A 93 -0.46 -13.74 14.41
CA LEU A 93 0.97 -13.75 14.14
C LEU A 93 1.55 -14.72 15.18
N SER A 94 1.61 -16.01 14.82
CA SER A 94 2.41 -16.95 15.58
C SER A 94 3.81 -16.35 15.70
N SER A 95 4.31 -16.25 16.91
CA SER A 95 5.52 -15.57 17.35
C SER A 95 6.83 -16.01 16.68
N ASN A 96 6.78 -16.78 15.63
CA ASN A 96 7.94 -17.33 14.89
C ASN A 96 8.10 -16.74 13.48
N ARG A 97 7.25 -15.84 13.02
CA ARG A 97 7.46 -15.13 11.75
C ARG A 97 8.43 -14.00 11.99
N PHE A 98 9.51 -13.97 11.23
CA PHE A 98 10.60 -12.99 11.35
C PHE A 98 10.03 -11.58 11.45
N ASP A 99 10.17 -10.96 12.61
CA ASP A 99 9.88 -9.54 12.83
C ASP A 99 11.05 -8.73 12.23
N LEU A 100 11.28 -8.94 10.93
CA LEU A 100 12.27 -8.20 10.17
C LEU A 100 11.70 -6.80 9.94
N LYS A 101 12.08 -5.90 10.82
CA LYS A 101 11.75 -4.48 10.69
C LYS A 101 12.46 -3.91 9.49
N SER A 102 11.72 -3.71 8.41
CA SER A 102 12.21 -3.07 7.20
C SER A 102 11.32 -1.89 6.83
N GLY A 103 11.93 -0.71 6.70
CA GLY A 103 11.25 0.49 6.20
C GLY A 103 11.14 0.55 4.68
N SER A 104 11.55 -0.50 3.94
CA SER A 104 11.69 -0.44 2.48
C SER A 104 11.19 -1.71 1.79
N PHE A 105 10.37 -1.53 0.75
CA PHE A 105 9.98 -2.62 -0.15
C PHE A 105 11.17 -3.27 -0.83
N GLU A 106 12.22 -2.52 -1.14
CA GLU A 106 13.43 -3.05 -1.78
C GLU A 106 14.12 -4.09 -0.89
N THR A 107 14.15 -3.85 0.42
CA THR A 107 14.71 -4.80 1.38
C THR A 107 13.82 -6.04 1.48
N LEU A 108 12.49 -5.89 1.55
CA LEU A 108 11.57 -7.02 1.58
C LEU A 108 11.71 -7.91 0.32
N ILE A 109 11.87 -7.29 -0.86
CA ILE A 109 12.08 -8.01 -2.12
C ILE A 109 13.39 -8.80 -2.08
N LYS A 110 14.48 -8.23 -1.58
CA LYS A 110 15.76 -8.93 -1.44
C LYS A 110 15.66 -10.12 -0.48
N LEU A 111 14.98 -9.94 0.64
CA LEU A 111 14.76 -11.03 1.60
C LEU A 111 13.88 -12.15 1.00
N ALA A 112 12.88 -11.78 0.20
CA ALA A 112 12.08 -12.76 -0.53
C ALA A 112 12.91 -13.50 -1.57
N ASP A 113 13.78 -12.82 -2.32
CA ASP A 113 14.68 -13.46 -3.29
C ASP A 113 15.63 -14.49 -2.62
N GLU A 114 16.03 -14.23 -1.35
CA GLU A 114 16.82 -15.17 -0.52
C GLU A 114 15.96 -16.32 0.07
N GLY A 115 14.66 -16.37 -0.24
CA GLY A 115 13.79 -17.46 0.18
C GLY A 115 13.24 -17.35 1.60
N LEU A 116 13.35 -16.19 2.27
CA LEU A 116 12.87 -15.98 3.64
C LEU A 116 11.35 -15.79 3.75
N GLY A 117 10.62 -15.83 2.64
CA GLY A 117 9.18 -15.68 2.57
C GLY A 117 8.76 -14.98 1.29
N MET A 118 7.51 -14.56 1.24
CA MET A 118 6.97 -13.69 0.16
C MET A 118 6.62 -12.31 0.72
N THR A 119 6.34 -11.34 -0.14
CA THR A 119 5.83 -10.04 0.30
C THR A 119 4.71 -9.55 -0.59
N LEU A 120 3.89 -8.65 -0.08
CA LEU A 120 2.90 -7.93 -0.85
C LEU A 120 3.44 -6.54 -1.21
N LEU A 121 3.07 -6.04 -2.38
CA LEU A 121 3.50 -4.76 -2.92
C LEU A 121 2.29 -3.97 -3.44
N PRO A 122 2.33 -2.64 -3.37
CA PRO A 122 1.41 -1.80 -4.12
C PRO A 122 1.67 -1.98 -5.62
N TYR A 123 0.61 -1.97 -6.42
CA TYR A 123 0.72 -2.16 -7.88
C TYR A 123 1.72 -1.21 -8.56
N LEU A 124 1.67 0.07 -8.25
CA LEU A 124 2.59 1.05 -8.87
C LEU A 124 4.06 0.78 -8.53
N ASN A 125 4.32 0.18 -7.36
CA ASN A 125 5.66 -0.26 -7.00
C ASN A 125 6.07 -1.48 -7.82
N ALA A 126 5.19 -2.47 -7.95
CA ALA A 126 5.40 -3.67 -8.74
C ALA A 126 5.58 -3.34 -10.24
N ASP A 127 4.79 -2.41 -10.78
CA ASP A 127 4.86 -2.01 -12.19
C ASP A 127 6.17 -1.31 -12.55
N SER A 128 6.79 -0.61 -11.60
CA SER A 128 8.09 0.05 -11.81
C SER A 128 9.30 -0.88 -11.80
N MET A 129 9.11 -2.19 -11.55
CA MET A 129 10.19 -3.16 -11.46
C MET A 129 10.78 -3.55 -12.81
N THR A 130 12.00 -4.09 -12.78
CA THR A 130 12.65 -4.68 -13.96
C THR A 130 11.89 -5.91 -14.46
N THR A 131 11.98 -6.20 -15.74
CA THR A 131 11.34 -7.37 -16.36
C THR A 131 11.70 -8.70 -15.66
N GLU A 132 12.93 -8.80 -15.15
CA GLU A 132 13.38 -9.98 -14.42
C GLU A 132 12.61 -10.16 -13.10
N LYS A 133 12.49 -9.11 -12.30
CA LYS A 133 11.75 -9.14 -11.04
C LYS A 133 10.24 -9.30 -11.25
N LYS A 134 9.70 -8.77 -12.34
CA LYS A 134 8.28 -8.95 -12.71
C LYS A 134 7.90 -10.43 -12.89
N LYS A 135 8.83 -11.33 -13.17
CA LYS A 135 8.57 -12.78 -13.23
C LYS A 135 8.15 -13.38 -11.87
N ASN A 136 8.49 -12.71 -10.79
CA ASN A 136 8.14 -13.12 -9.43
C ASN A 136 6.82 -12.50 -8.95
N LEU A 137 6.18 -11.65 -9.74
CA LEU A 137 4.88 -11.08 -9.43
C LEU A 137 3.76 -12.10 -9.70
N LYS A 138 2.79 -12.14 -8.79
CA LYS A 138 1.52 -12.85 -8.93
C LYS A 138 0.37 -11.92 -8.58
N PHE A 139 -0.64 -11.94 -9.42
CA PHE A 139 -1.85 -11.15 -9.22
C PHE A 139 -2.89 -11.97 -8.48
N PHE A 140 -3.71 -11.28 -7.71
CA PHE A 140 -4.86 -11.91 -7.06
C PHE A 140 -5.96 -12.18 -8.09
N GLN A 141 -6.74 -13.22 -7.82
CA GLN A 141 -7.97 -13.48 -8.54
C GLN A 141 -9.02 -12.40 -8.22
N ASP A 142 -9.84 -12.02 -9.19
CA ASP A 142 -10.90 -11.04 -8.98
C ASP A 142 -12.01 -11.59 -8.04
N PRO A 143 -12.52 -10.75 -7.11
CA PRO A 143 -12.22 -9.35 -6.91
C PRO A 143 -10.87 -9.14 -6.18
N ALA A 144 -9.89 -8.55 -6.88
CA ALA A 144 -8.56 -8.35 -6.34
C ALA A 144 -8.55 -7.41 -5.12
N PRO A 145 -7.83 -7.76 -4.03
CA PRO A 145 -7.72 -6.87 -2.89
C PRO A 145 -6.99 -5.58 -3.29
N ALA A 146 -7.54 -4.43 -2.86
CA ALA A 146 -7.00 -3.12 -3.17
C ALA A 146 -7.11 -2.19 -1.97
N ARG A 147 -6.28 -1.14 -1.94
CA ARG A 147 -6.40 -0.04 -0.98
C ARG A 147 -6.90 1.22 -1.66
N GLU A 148 -7.66 2.04 -0.95
CA GLU A 148 -7.95 3.39 -1.38
C GLU A 148 -6.77 4.30 -1.08
N VAL A 149 -6.38 5.13 -2.04
CA VAL A 149 -5.37 6.17 -1.89
C VAL A 149 -6.03 7.51 -2.14
N SER A 150 -5.88 8.42 -1.18
CA SER A 150 -6.54 9.73 -1.19
C SER A 150 -5.56 10.89 -1.06
N LEU A 151 -5.95 12.03 -1.60
CA LEU A 151 -5.38 13.31 -1.25
C LEU A 151 -6.02 13.77 0.05
N ILE A 152 -5.22 13.99 1.09
CA ILE A 152 -5.68 14.40 2.40
C ILE A 152 -5.24 15.82 2.72
N HIS A 153 -6.10 16.59 3.37
CA HIS A 153 -5.81 17.95 3.81
C HIS A 153 -6.64 18.34 5.03
N SER A 154 -6.26 19.44 5.71
CA SER A 154 -7.01 19.93 6.86
C SER A 154 -8.40 20.47 6.45
N LYS A 155 -9.43 20.19 7.26
CA LYS A 155 -10.76 20.81 7.11
C LYS A 155 -10.74 22.32 7.29
N SER A 156 -9.81 22.84 8.10
CA SER A 156 -9.75 24.27 8.46
C SER A 156 -9.01 25.16 7.45
N LYS A 157 -8.22 24.57 6.52
CA LYS A 157 -7.41 25.33 5.57
C LYS A 157 -7.99 25.28 4.15
N LEU A 158 -8.33 26.44 3.62
CA LEU A 158 -9.08 26.60 2.38
C LEU A 158 -8.17 26.96 1.18
N LYS A 159 -7.13 26.15 0.88
CA LYS A 159 -6.42 26.24 -0.41
C LYS A 159 -7.08 25.37 -1.50
N LEU A 160 -8.42 25.38 -1.53
CA LEU A 160 -9.24 24.52 -2.40
C LEU A 160 -8.84 24.55 -3.88
N PRO A 161 -8.50 25.68 -4.51
CA PRO A 161 -8.09 25.69 -5.92
C PRO A 161 -6.83 24.83 -6.15
N VAL A 162 -5.84 24.91 -5.25
CA VAL A 162 -4.60 24.14 -5.34
C VAL A 162 -4.87 22.66 -5.11
N ILE A 163 -5.69 22.33 -4.09
CA ILE A 163 -6.08 20.96 -3.77
C ILE A 163 -6.81 20.31 -4.95
N ASN A 164 -7.78 21.02 -5.56
CA ASN A 164 -8.52 20.53 -6.71
C ASN A 164 -7.64 20.35 -7.94
N ALA A 165 -6.71 21.27 -8.19
CA ALA A 165 -5.75 21.15 -9.28
C ALA A 165 -4.83 19.90 -9.08
N LEU A 166 -4.31 19.71 -7.87
CA LEU A 166 -3.52 18.51 -7.53
C LEU A 166 -4.33 17.24 -7.72
N LYS A 167 -5.56 17.19 -7.19
CA LYS A 167 -6.45 16.03 -7.36
C LYS A 167 -6.65 15.71 -8.84
N SER A 168 -7.00 16.70 -9.65
CA SER A 168 -7.26 16.52 -11.09
C SER A 168 -6.02 16.02 -11.83
N SER A 169 -4.86 16.62 -11.55
CA SER A 169 -3.60 16.22 -12.19
C SER A 169 -3.20 14.79 -11.83
N ILE A 170 -3.25 14.44 -10.54
CA ILE A 170 -2.89 13.09 -10.07
C ILE A 170 -3.85 12.06 -10.65
N SER A 171 -5.18 12.29 -10.55
CA SER A 171 -6.18 11.37 -11.07
C SER A 171 -6.05 11.15 -12.59
N SER A 172 -5.69 12.19 -13.34
CA SER A 172 -5.47 12.08 -14.79
C SER A 172 -4.29 11.14 -15.13
N ILE A 173 -3.17 11.29 -14.41
CA ILE A 173 -1.98 10.46 -14.61
C ILE A 173 -2.25 9.02 -14.23
N ILE A 174 -2.88 8.80 -13.07
CA ILE A 174 -3.10 7.47 -12.53
C ILE A 174 -4.12 6.66 -13.36
N ARG A 175 -5.16 7.29 -13.90
CA ARG A 175 -6.12 6.61 -14.79
C ARG A 175 -5.46 5.98 -16.01
N ALA A 176 -4.35 6.52 -16.47
CA ALA A 176 -3.58 5.93 -17.57
C ALA A 176 -2.70 4.75 -17.11
N ALA A 177 -2.36 4.70 -15.83
CA ALA A 177 -1.45 3.70 -15.27
C ALA A 177 -2.17 2.50 -14.62
N ILE A 178 -3.41 2.71 -14.12
CA ILE A 178 -4.17 1.69 -13.40
C ILE A 178 -5.49 1.43 -14.11
N ASN A 179 -5.60 0.27 -14.74
CA ASN A 179 -6.84 -0.23 -15.36
C ASN A 179 -7.06 -1.67 -14.88
N PHE A 180 -7.90 -1.83 -13.86
CA PHE A 180 -8.19 -3.13 -13.26
C PHE A 180 -9.69 -3.47 -13.34
N GLY A 181 -9.98 -4.79 -13.30
CA GLY A 181 -11.30 -5.36 -13.18
C GLY A 181 -11.96 -5.08 -11.82
N ASP A 182 -12.70 -6.04 -11.29
CA ASP A 182 -13.35 -5.93 -10.00
C ASP A 182 -12.32 -5.93 -8.85
N ILE A 183 -12.50 -5.01 -7.89
CA ILE A 183 -11.60 -4.87 -6.74
C ILE A 183 -12.37 -4.96 -5.42
N LYS A 184 -11.71 -5.52 -4.40
CA LYS A 184 -12.15 -5.53 -3.00
C LYS A 184 -11.31 -4.56 -2.18
N VAL A 185 -11.90 -3.44 -1.74
CA VAL A 185 -11.17 -2.43 -0.96
C VAL A 185 -10.91 -2.94 0.46
N ILE A 186 -9.65 -2.92 0.87
CA ILE A 186 -9.18 -3.27 2.20
C ILE A 186 -8.84 -1.97 2.96
N SER A 187 -9.49 -1.77 4.10
CA SER A 187 -9.20 -0.61 4.96
C SER A 187 -7.99 -0.87 5.86
N PRO A 188 -7.20 0.16 6.21
CA PRO A 188 -6.18 0.04 7.23
C PRO A 188 -6.84 -0.19 8.59
N ARG A 189 -6.11 -0.77 9.56
CA ARG A 189 -6.57 -0.78 10.95
C ARG A 189 -6.72 0.67 11.43
N LYS A 190 -7.79 0.96 12.16
CA LYS A 190 -7.93 2.26 12.84
C LYS A 190 -6.77 2.40 13.82
N ILE A 191 -6.02 3.49 13.66
CA ILE A 191 -4.97 3.94 14.59
C ILE A 191 -5.64 4.43 15.88
#